data_52c8dc50f4ff88ae17eb4c0981f9f14c
#
_entry.id   52c8dc50f4ff88ae17eb4c0981f9f14c
#
_cell.length_a   1.000
_cell.length_b   1.000
_cell.length_c   1.000
_cell.angle_alpha   90.00
_cell.angle_beta   90.00
_cell.angle_gamma   90.00
#
_symmetry.space_group_name_H-M   'P 1'
#
loop_
_entity.id
_entity.type
_entity.pdbx_description
1 polymer ?
#
loop_
_entity_poly.entity_id
_entity_poly.type
_entity_poly.pdbx_seq_one_letter_code
_entity_poly.pdbx_strand_id
1 'polypeptide(L)'
;MKRILLILCAVLSGCTGIRMYDRVDFAVNAGEVPARPWLQEEACMDMHLVSPSGKELTLPCFWVEGDRFEARFTPQEQGTYTYSFHYSLNGQEPVVLEENTFKVRGCAGKGILHPNGNWTFVYDDGSPFRGVAENICWESRDSDDSRFFSELHQQADRFNYDVMLPAFAQAGGNFVRVWMCSWNFPIDRQRHFNNSRYQESEDYFNPSATARLDHVLELAEQLDVKFMLCMGPGNARTDASFFTSEEAKARYRNYLRYIVARWGYSPSIGLWEFFNEIDNIQFRDAKNPIPAEDIVAWHTEMAAYLKSIDVFGHPVTTSISHRDLAGLNDVPDIDLNQKHIYRATSSIPGTIVSYETAHGKPYVIGEFSYEWDWSKNFDDFAEDMDRDFKRGLWYGLLSPTPITPMSWWWEYFDNRGLVPYFRNVRYISDRMLKNGKGSFEPVKAEAGGADALAVRCGKHVYLYVYNNTDAVVENVSVDTSFSRAYTLDFEKSSLRPCSKELQLSLEPGQEALFELL
;
A
#
# COMPACT_ATOMS: atom_id res chain seq x y z
N MET A 1 45.63 -10.49 21.92
CA MET A 1 45.46 -9.43 20.92
C MET A 1 45.38 -10.09 19.54
N LYS A 2 44.17 -10.48 19.13
CA LYS A 2 43.90 -10.96 17.75
C LYS A 2 43.42 -9.76 16.96
N ARG A 3 44.15 -9.41 15.92
CA ARG A 3 43.76 -8.35 14.98
C ARG A 3 42.54 -8.85 14.22
N ILE A 4 41.38 -8.23 14.44
CA ILE A 4 40.16 -8.41 13.65
C ILE A 4 40.42 -7.75 12.30
N LEU A 5 40.35 -8.55 11.24
CA LEU A 5 40.46 -8.08 9.86
C LEU A 5 39.07 -7.54 9.47
N LEU A 6 38.90 -6.23 9.51
CA LEU A 6 37.70 -5.58 9.00
C LEU A 6 37.65 -5.76 7.47
N ILE A 7 36.67 -6.50 7.00
CA ILE A 7 36.29 -6.50 5.59
C ILE A 7 35.20 -5.44 5.41
N LEU A 8 35.61 -4.27 4.97
CA LEU A 8 34.74 -3.19 4.56
C LEU A 8 34.11 -3.58 3.21
N CYS A 9 32.94 -4.19 3.22
CA CYS A 9 32.13 -4.37 2.01
C CYS A 9 31.05 -3.28 1.94
N ALA A 10 31.48 -2.03 1.74
CA ALA A 10 30.57 -1.09 1.07
C ALA A 10 30.51 -1.51 -0.40
N VAL A 11 29.41 -2.12 -0.82
CA VAL A 11 29.14 -2.34 -2.25
C VAL A 11 28.89 -0.96 -2.85
N LEU A 12 29.95 -0.27 -3.22
CA LEU A 12 29.90 0.96 -4.02
C LEU A 12 29.43 0.56 -5.42
N SER A 13 28.15 0.69 -5.68
CA SER A 13 27.63 0.81 -7.04
C SER A 13 28.41 1.95 -7.73
N GLY A 14 29.05 1.65 -8.82
CA GLY A 14 29.80 2.46 -9.77
C GLY A 14 30.06 3.94 -9.44
N CYS A 15 31.03 4.57 -10.07
CA CYS A 15 31.63 5.91 -9.89
C CYS A 15 30.69 7.14 -9.69
N THR A 16 29.44 6.99 -9.34
CA THR A 16 28.50 8.06 -8.94
C THR A 16 28.30 7.98 -7.43
N GLY A 17 28.65 9.03 -6.70
CA GLY A 17 28.48 9.06 -5.23
C GLY A 17 27.02 8.86 -4.80
N ILE A 18 26.79 8.50 -3.52
CA ILE A 18 25.46 8.31 -2.92
C ILE A 18 24.63 9.58 -3.10
N ARG A 19 23.38 9.43 -3.56
CA ARG A 19 22.40 10.51 -3.73
C ARG A 19 21.27 10.37 -2.70
N MET A 20 20.55 11.44 -2.42
CA MET A 20 19.27 11.33 -1.70
C MET A 20 18.36 10.33 -2.41
N TYR A 21 17.69 9.52 -1.64
CA TYR A 21 16.75 8.48 -2.07
C TYR A 21 17.38 7.29 -2.81
N ASP A 22 18.72 7.20 -2.91
CA ASP A 22 19.39 5.93 -3.23
C ASP A 22 19.39 5.02 -2.00
N ARG A 23 19.23 3.71 -2.19
CA ARG A 23 19.45 2.72 -1.14
C ARG A 23 20.93 2.63 -0.79
N VAL A 24 21.25 2.64 0.49
CA VAL A 24 22.57 2.40 1.04
C VAL A 24 22.52 1.21 1.99
N ASP A 25 23.31 0.19 1.71
CA ASP A 25 23.39 -1.01 2.53
C ASP A 25 24.64 -0.94 3.44
N PHE A 26 24.45 -1.30 4.69
CA PHE A 26 25.50 -1.39 5.70
C PHE A 26 25.51 -2.80 6.27
N ALA A 27 26.68 -3.28 6.65
CA ALA A 27 26.85 -4.58 7.30
C ALA A 27 27.82 -4.45 8.46
N VAL A 28 27.52 -5.13 9.58
CA VAL A 28 28.34 -5.16 10.79
C VAL A 28 28.34 -6.56 11.40
N ASN A 29 29.47 -6.98 11.96
CA ASN A 29 29.58 -8.24 12.68
C ASN A 29 29.51 -7.96 14.19
N ALA A 30 28.61 -8.68 14.89
CA ALA A 30 28.42 -8.53 16.33
C ALA A 30 29.55 -9.19 17.15
N GLY A 31 30.25 -10.15 16.56
CA GLY A 31 31.31 -10.93 17.20
C GLY A 31 30.78 -12.07 18.06
N GLU A 32 29.88 -11.81 18.99
CA GLU A 32 29.17 -12.80 19.81
C GLU A 32 27.67 -12.68 19.58
N VAL A 33 26.99 -13.80 19.36
CA VAL A 33 25.54 -13.85 19.18
C VAL A 33 24.92 -14.97 20.03
N PRO A 34 23.69 -14.81 20.51
CA PRO A 34 22.96 -15.85 21.22
C PRO A 34 22.51 -16.96 20.26
N ALA A 35 21.85 -17.98 20.80
CA ALA A 35 21.28 -19.06 20.01
C ALA A 35 20.17 -18.61 19.06
N ARG A 36 19.51 -17.48 19.36
CA ARG A 36 18.42 -16.91 18.57
C ARG A 36 18.70 -15.44 18.21
N PRO A 37 19.67 -15.17 17.32
CA PRO A 37 20.11 -13.81 17.01
C PRO A 37 19.06 -12.98 16.26
N TRP A 38 17.98 -13.60 15.82
CA TRP A 38 16.83 -12.93 15.18
C TRP A 38 15.81 -12.37 16.19
N LEU A 39 15.93 -12.71 17.48
CA LEU A 39 15.06 -12.17 18.53
C LEU A 39 15.68 -10.91 19.14
N GLN A 40 14.98 -9.79 19.00
CA GLN A 40 15.46 -8.50 19.50
C GLN A 40 15.69 -8.46 21.02
N GLU A 41 15.05 -9.36 21.78
CA GLU A 41 15.26 -9.49 23.23
C GLU A 41 16.60 -10.14 23.57
N GLU A 42 17.13 -10.98 22.68
CA GLU A 42 18.40 -11.68 22.85
C GLU A 42 19.55 -10.97 22.12
N ALA A 43 19.29 -10.45 20.92
CA ALA A 43 20.27 -9.74 20.10
C ALA A 43 19.61 -8.52 19.44
N CYS A 44 19.87 -7.34 19.95
CA CYS A 44 19.38 -6.09 19.39
C CYS A 44 20.53 -5.29 18.79
N MET A 45 20.51 -5.09 17.50
CA MET A 45 21.43 -4.25 16.76
C MET A 45 20.69 -3.05 16.21
N ASP A 46 21.13 -1.84 16.56
CA ASP A 46 20.63 -0.58 16.02
C ASP A 46 21.76 0.20 15.36
N MET A 47 21.43 0.89 14.28
CA MET A 47 22.30 1.88 13.65
C MET A 47 21.83 3.27 14.05
N HIS A 48 22.62 3.99 14.82
CA HIS A 48 22.37 5.39 15.15
C HIS A 48 22.99 6.27 14.07
N LEU A 49 22.20 7.17 13.50
CA LEU A 49 22.63 8.11 12.48
C LEU A 49 22.38 9.54 12.95
N VAL A 50 23.29 10.44 12.58
CA VAL A 50 23.06 11.88 12.68
C VAL A 50 23.10 12.45 11.27
N SER A 51 22.01 13.07 10.86
CA SER A 51 21.86 13.67 9.54
C SER A 51 22.67 14.98 9.42
N PRO A 52 22.87 15.51 8.21
CA PRO A 52 23.56 16.80 8.02
C PRO A 52 22.91 17.98 8.76
N SER A 53 21.60 17.95 8.98
CA SER A 53 20.86 18.95 9.77
C SER A 53 20.99 18.74 11.29
N GLY A 54 21.59 17.64 11.74
CA GLY A 54 21.70 17.26 13.15
C GLY A 54 20.50 16.45 13.67
N LYS A 55 19.60 15.96 12.81
CA LYS A 55 18.54 15.06 13.21
C LYS A 55 19.14 13.70 13.57
N GLU A 56 18.82 13.21 14.75
CA GLU A 56 19.20 11.88 15.23
C GLU A 56 18.14 10.86 14.79
N LEU A 57 18.59 9.72 14.26
CA LEU A 57 17.77 8.61 13.78
C LEU A 57 18.29 7.30 14.39
N THR A 58 17.39 6.43 14.80
CA THR A 58 17.73 5.07 15.24
C THR A 58 17.08 4.08 14.27
N LEU A 59 17.90 3.48 13.43
CA LEU A 59 17.47 2.54 12.40
C LEU A 59 17.64 1.11 12.91
N PRO A 60 16.59 0.29 12.96
CA PRO A 60 16.74 -1.11 13.34
C PRO A 60 17.56 -1.86 12.29
N CYS A 61 18.45 -2.74 12.74
CA CYS A 61 19.18 -3.67 11.89
C CYS A 61 18.50 -5.05 11.92
N PHE A 62 18.70 -5.85 10.87
CA PHE A 62 18.21 -7.21 10.80
C PHE A 62 19.36 -8.21 10.72
N TRP A 63 19.18 -9.34 11.41
CA TRP A 63 20.11 -10.46 11.36
C TRP A 63 20.04 -11.15 9.98
N VAL A 64 21.19 -11.56 9.46
CA VAL A 64 21.33 -12.26 8.16
C VAL A 64 21.79 -13.68 8.36
N GLU A 65 23.00 -13.86 8.92
CA GLU A 65 23.61 -15.17 9.17
C GLU A 65 24.78 -15.04 10.18
N GLY A 66 25.11 -16.10 10.87
CA GLY A 66 26.23 -16.10 11.82
C GLY A 66 26.14 -14.95 12.81
N ASP A 67 27.16 -14.09 12.86
CA ASP A 67 27.21 -12.87 13.67
C ASP A 67 26.95 -11.58 12.88
N ARG A 68 26.49 -11.70 11.61
CA ARG A 68 26.29 -10.59 10.69
C ARG A 68 24.89 -10.00 10.79
N PHE A 69 24.85 -8.68 10.96
CA PHE A 69 23.65 -7.85 10.85
C PHE A 69 23.79 -6.85 9.69
N GLU A 70 22.65 -6.47 9.12
CA GLU A 70 22.57 -5.46 8.06
C GLU A 70 21.58 -4.35 8.42
N ALA A 71 21.84 -3.16 7.89
CA ALA A 71 20.92 -2.03 7.87
C ALA A 71 20.77 -1.51 6.45
N ARG A 72 19.55 -1.11 6.08
CA ARG A 72 19.24 -0.48 4.78
C ARG A 72 18.69 0.91 5.02
N PHE A 73 19.33 1.89 4.43
CA PHE A 73 18.97 3.29 4.64
C PHE A 73 18.81 4.04 3.32
N THR A 74 17.84 4.93 3.27
CA THR A 74 17.60 5.85 2.17
C THR A 74 17.78 7.27 2.69
N PRO A 75 18.91 7.96 2.39
CA PRO A 75 19.19 9.29 2.91
C PRO A 75 18.24 10.33 2.34
N GLN A 76 17.69 11.17 3.21
CA GLN A 76 16.73 12.22 2.86
C GLN A 76 17.34 13.62 2.80
N GLU A 77 18.64 13.77 3.13
CA GLU A 77 19.35 15.05 3.13
C GLU A 77 20.67 14.95 2.38
N GLN A 78 21.08 16.02 1.72
CA GLN A 78 22.42 16.14 1.17
C GLN A 78 23.40 16.59 2.24
N GLY A 79 24.61 16.03 2.24
CA GLY A 79 25.65 16.37 3.20
C GLY A 79 26.35 15.16 3.76
N THR A 80 26.98 15.32 4.92
CA THR A 80 27.68 14.25 5.61
C THR A 80 26.83 13.71 6.73
N TYR A 81 26.57 12.41 6.71
CA TYR A 81 25.98 11.63 7.79
C TYR A 81 27.09 11.04 8.64
N THR A 82 26.88 10.99 9.93
CA THR A 82 27.67 10.15 10.85
C THR A 82 26.81 9.01 11.32
N TYR A 83 27.41 7.85 11.55
CA TYR A 83 26.67 6.70 12.08
C TYR A 83 27.53 5.87 13.01
N SER A 84 26.86 5.12 13.89
CA SER A 84 27.45 4.12 14.77
C SER A 84 26.51 2.92 14.94
N PHE A 85 27.08 1.72 15.09
CA PHE A 85 26.32 0.52 15.41
C PHE A 85 26.35 0.25 16.91
N HIS A 86 25.18 0.00 17.48
CA HIS A 86 24.95 -0.26 18.88
C HIS A 86 24.37 -1.66 19.05
N TYR A 87 25.07 -2.52 19.76
CA TYR A 87 24.69 -3.91 19.96
C TYR A 87 24.41 -4.21 21.43
N SER A 88 23.20 -4.71 21.71
CA SER A 88 22.79 -5.21 23.03
C SER A 88 22.61 -6.72 22.97
N LEU A 89 23.34 -7.44 23.84
CA LEU A 89 23.27 -8.89 23.99
C LEU A 89 22.46 -9.21 25.26
N ASN A 90 21.36 -9.99 25.14
CA ASN A 90 20.50 -10.41 26.25
C ASN A 90 20.04 -9.23 27.14
N GLY A 91 19.66 -8.11 26.51
CA GLY A 91 19.18 -6.92 27.22
C GLY A 91 20.22 -6.17 28.05
N GLN A 92 21.53 -6.44 27.84
CA GLN A 92 22.61 -5.67 28.44
C GLN A 92 22.72 -4.27 27.83
N GLU A 93 23.43 -3.38 28.51
CA GLU A 93 23.74 -2.05 27.98
C GLU A 93 24.42 -2.16 26.60
N PRO A 94 23.96 -1.40 25.60
CA PRO A 94 24.52 -1.49 24.26
C PRO A 94 26.01 -1.11 24.22
N VAL A 95 26.78 -1.85 23.44
CA VAL A 95 28.17 -1.53 23.11
C VAL A 95 28.26 -0.96 21.72
N VAL A 96 29.09 0.06 21.53
CA VAL A 96 29.37 0.64 20.23
C VAL A 96 30.40 -0.23 19.51
N LEU A 97 30.06 -0.72 18.32
CA LEU A 97 30.92 -1.61 17.56
C LEU A 97 31.73 -0.87 16.48
N GLU A 98 31.11 0.09 15.82
CA GLU A 98 31.70 0.84 14.72
C GLU A 98 31.16 2.27 14.69
N GLU A 99 32.01 3.24 14.36
CA GLU A 99 31.62 4.61 14.07
C GLU A 99 32.25 5.04 12.73
N ASN A 100 31.46 5.69 11.86
CA ASN A 100 31.94 6.09 10.56
C ASN A 100 31.07 7.23 9.96
N THR A 101 31.40 7.64 8.75
CA THR A 101 30.66 8.69 8.01
C THR A 101 30.47 8.30 6.56
N PHE A 102 29.40 8.81 5.96
CA PHE A 102 29.23 8.79 4.49
C PHE A 102 28.70 10.12 3.99
N LYS A 103 28.87 10.38 2.68
CA LYS A 103 28.49 11.65 2.08
C LYS A 103 27.49 11.48 0.96
N VAL A 104 26.41 12.26 1.03
CA VAL A 104 25.29 12.28 0.07
C VAL A 104 25.39 13.54 -0.81
N ARG A 105 25.28 13.37 -2.14
CA ARG A 105 25.35 14.46 -3.13
C ARG A 105 24.34 14.23 -4.25
N GLY A 106 23.48 15.21 -4.48
CA GLY A 106 22.43 15.12 -5.51
C GLY A 106 21.20 14.36 -5.05
N CYS A 107 20.28 14.08 -5.97
CA CYS A 107 19.00 13.48 -5.71
C CYS A 107 18.65 12.43 -6.78
N ALA A 108 18.12 11.28 -6.39
CA ALA A 108 17.77 10.17 -7.28
C ALA A 108 16.25 10.03 -7.51
N GLY A 109 15.40 10.62 -6.67
CA GLY A 109 13.98 10.43 -6.71
C GLY A 109 13.20 11.51 -5.98
N LYS A 110 12.00 11.17 -5.52
CA LYS A 110 11.08 12.08 -4.81
C LYS A 110 11.01 11.80 -3.29
N GLY A 111 11.51 10.65 -2.86
CA GLY A 111 11.48 10.21 -1.47
C GLY A 111 10.26 9.37 -1.10
N ILE A 112 9.95 9.38 0.17
CA ILE A 112 8.89 8.58 0.80
C ILE A 112 7.55 9.32 0.72
N LEU A 113 6.45 8.57 0.75
CA LEU A 113 5.10 9.12 0.79
C LEU A 113 4.66 9.40 2.23
N HIS A 114 4.03 10.56 2.43
CA HIS A 114 3.44 10.97 3.69
C HIS A 114 1.97 11.38 3.50
N PRO A 115 1.12 11.29 4.53
CA PRO A 115 -0.25 11.79 4.47
C PRO A 115 -0.28 13.30 4.16
N ASN A 116 -1.22 13.71 3.31
CA ASN A 116 -1.40 15.11 2.94
C ASN A 116 -2.88 15.45 2.77
N GLY A 117 -3.59 15.56 3.89
CA GLY A 117 -5.04 15.70 3.91
C GLY A 117 -5.74 14.48 3.32
N ASN A 118 -6.96 14.68 2.81
CA ASN A 118 -7.83 13.56 2.44
C ASN A 118 -7.73 13.15 0.96
N TRP A 119 -7.13 13.99 0.10
CA TRP A 119 -7.13 13.79 -1.35
C TRP A 119 -5.83 13.22 -1.92
N THR A 120 -4.72 13.43 -1.23
CA THR A 120 -3.39 13.11 -1.75
C THR A 120 -2.45 12.63 -0.66
N PHE A 121 -1.41 11.94 -1.07
CA PHE A 121 -0.14 11.91 -0.35
C PHE A 121 0.78 13.02 -0.86
N VAL A 122 1.88 13.23 -0.17
CA VAL A 122 2.99 14.10 -0.59
C VAL A 122 4.31 13.33 -0.45
N TYR A 123 5.20 13.49 -1.42
CA TYR A 123 6.56 12.98 -1.31
C TYR A 123 7.43 13.91 -0.45
N ASP A 124 8.60 13.44 0.01
CA ASP A 124 9.60 14.27 0.70
C ASP A 124 9.97 15.53 -0.09
N ASP A 125 9.97 15.50 -1.43
CA ASP A 125 10.25 16.66 -2.30
C ASP A 125 9.10 17.68 -2.39
N GLY A 126 7.97 17.41 -1.70
CA GLY A 126 6.78 18.25 -1.70
C GLY A 126 5.84 18.01 -2.88
N SER A 127 6.16 17.13 -3.83
CA SER A 127 5.27 16.82 -4.95
C SER A 127 4.10 15.95 -4.51
N PRO A 128 2.86 16.26 -4.96
CA PRO A 128 1.69 15.49 -4.58
C PRO A 128 1.66 14.14 -5.32
N PHE A 129 1.11 13.13 -4.65
CA PHE A 129 0.86 11.81 -5.20
C PHE A 129 -0.57 11.38 -4.95
N ARG A 130 -1.13 10.64 -5.91
CA ARG A 130 -2.43 10.00 -5.78
C ARG A 130 -2.36 8.59 -6.36
N GLY A 131 -2.79 7.60 -5.59
CA GLY A 131 -2.77 6.20 -6.01
C GLY A 131 -3.86 5.92 -7.03
N VAL A 132 -3.49 5.41 -8.21
CA VAL A 132 -4.37 4.69 -9.14
C VAL A 132 -4.12 3.22 -8.87
N ALA A 133 -5.06 2.56 -8.20
CA ALA A 133 -4.77 1.39 -7.41
C ALA A 133 -5.60 0.15 -7.77
N GLU A 134 -5.03 -1.01 -7.48
CA GLU A 134 -5.68 -2.31 -7.59
C GLU A 134 -5.17 -3.25 -6.49
N ASN A 135 -5.98 -4.24 -6.10
CA ASN A 135 -5.48 -5.38 -5.38
C ASN A 135 -4.70 -6.28 -6.35
N ILE A 136 -3.47 -6.62 -5.98
CA ILE A 136 -2.71 -7.75 -6.54
C ILE A 136 -2.13 -8.47 -5.32
N CYS A 137 -3.04 -9.00 -4.47
CA CYS A 137 -2.70 -9.42 -3.12
C CYS A 137 -1.74 -10.59 -3.05
N TRP A 138 -1.70 -11.40 -4.11
CA TRP A 138 -0.71 -12.48 -4.27
C TRP A 138 -0.46 -12.75 -5.75
N GLU A 139 0.61 -13.44 -6.03
CA GLU A 139 1.05 -13.72 -7.39
C GLU A 139 0.78 -15.16 -7.84
N SER A 140 0.68 -16.10 -6.91
CA SER A 140 0.42 -17.50 -7.19
C SER A 140 0.24 -18.31 -5.91
N ARG A 141 -0.41 -19.46 -6.02
CA ARG A 141 -0.53 -20.50 -4.98
C ARG A 141 -0.76 -21.87 -5.61
N ASP A 142 -0.49 -22.94 -4.86
CA ASP A 142 -0.55 -24.31 -5.42
C ASP A 142 -1.98 -24.82 -5.53
N SER A 143 -2.82 -24.51 -4.54
CA SER A 143 -4.22 -24.89 -4.54
C SER A 143 -5.10 -23.68 -4.37
N ASP A 144 -6.09 -23.61 -5.20
CA ASP A 144 -7.08 -22.56 -5.19
C ASP A 144 -8.46 -23.13 -5.51
N ASP A 145 -9.43 -22.82 -4.69
CA ASP A 145 -10.82 -23.24 -4.85
C ASP A 145 -11.64 -22.27 -5.71
N SER A 146 -11.06 -21.11 -6.04
CA SER A 146 -11.66 -20.17 -6.98
C SER A 146 -11.51 -20.63 -8.43
N ARG A 147 -12.62 -20.65 -9.17
CA ARG A 147 -12.65 -20.96 -10.60
C ARG A 147 -12.15 -19.83 -11.49
N PHE A 148 -11.86 -18.66 -10.91
CA PHE A 148 -11.53 -17.44 -11.65
C PHE A 148 -10.04 -17.19 -11.78
N PHE A 149 -9.20 -18.07 -11.21
CA PHE A 149 -7.76 -17.94 -11.34
C PHE A 149 -7.33 -18.20 -12.77
N SER A 150 -6.55 -17.29 -13.28
CA SER A 150 -5.97 -17.42 -14.58
C SER A 150 -4.92 -18.53 -14.60
N GLU A 151 -4.65 -19.07 -15.78
CA GLU A 151 -3.50 -19.98 -15.99
C GLU A 151 -2.19 -19.34 -15.50
N LEU A 152 -2.11 -18.01 -15.52
CA LEU A 152 -0.95 -17.27 -15.07
C LEU A 152 -0.62 -17.54 -13.60
N HIS A 153 -1.61 -17.57 -12.71
CA HIS A 153 -1.44 -17.81 -11.29
C HIS A 153 -1.08 -19.26 -10.95
N GLN A 154 -1.49 -20.18 -11.80
CA GLN A 154 -1.33 -21.62 -11.57
C GLN A 154 -0.09 -22.24 -12.23
N GLN A 155 0.71 -21.44 -12.93
CA GLN A 155 1.96 -21.91 -13.53
C GLN A 155 3.00 -22.22 -12.44
N ALA A 156 3.30 -23.52 -12.25
CA ALA A 156 4.03 -24.03 -11.11
C ALA A 156 5.48 -23.49 -10.95
N ASP A 157 6.12 -23.13 -12.04
CA ASP A 157 7.51 -22.67 -12.09
C ASP A 157 7.66 -21.14 -12.24
N ARG A 158 6.57 -20.38 -12.03
CA ARG A 158 6.55 -18.97 -12.32
C ARG A 158 6.05 -18.13 -11.14
N PHE A 159 6.73 -17.02 -10.88
CA PHE A 159 6.29 -15.93 -10.02
C PHE A 159 5.68 -14.83 -10.87
N ASN A 160 4.38 -14.53 -10.66
CA ASN A 160 3.61 -13.75 -11.60
C ASN A 160 3.69 -12.23 -11.39
N TYR A 161 4.19 -11.73 -10.26
CA TYR A 161 4.44 -10.29 -10.10
C TYR A 161 5.37 -9.74 -11.19
N ASP A 162 6.33 -10.55 -11.67
CA ASP A 162 7.24 -10.15 -12.77
C ASP A 162 6.52 -9.88 -14.11
N VAL A 163 5.25 -10.27 -14.22
CA VAL A 163 4.39 -10.02 -15.39
C VAL A 163 3.28 -9.03 -15.08
N MET A 164 2.60 -9.21 -13.95
CA MET A 164 1.44 -8.40 -13.59
C MET A 164 1.82 -6.96 -13.25
N LEU A 165 2.88 -6.74 -12.46
CA LEU A 165 3.29 -5.38 -12.08
C LEU A 165 3.73 -4.53 -13.28
N PRO A 166 4.57 -5.02 -14.23
CA PRO A 166 4.87 -4.26 -15.44
C PRO A 166 3.64 -3.96 -16.31
N ALA A 167 2.72 -4.91 -16.46
CA ALA A 167 1.49 -4.70 -17.22
C ALA A 167 0.60 -3.63 -16.58
N PHE A 168 0.42 -3.70 -15.26
CA PHE A 168 -0.33 -2.73 -14.47
C PHE A 168 0.29 -1.33 -14.54
N ALA A 169 1.61 -1.21 -14.33
CA ALA A 169 2.34 0.06 -14.44
C ALA A 169 2.23 0.67 -15.85
N GLN A 170 2.38 -0.14 -16.91
CA GLN A 170 2.22 0.29 -18.29
C GLN A 170 0.79 0.77 -18.58
N ALA A 171 -0.18 0.20 -17.90
CA ALA A 171 -1.57 0.64 -17.95
C ALA A 171 -1.86 1.91 -17.14
N GLY A 172 -0.88 2.46 -16.42
CA GLY A 172 -1.01 3.67 -15.63
C GLY A 172 -1.31 3.45 -14.16
N GLY A 173 -1.42 2.21 -13.70
CA GLY A 173 -1.48 1.89 -12.28
C GLY A 173 -0.17 2.25 -11.57
N ASN A 174 -0.24 2.71 -10.32
CA ASN A 174 0.94 3.14 -9.57
C ASN A 174 0.87 2.78 -8.07
N PHE A 175 -0.17 2.03 -7.69
CA PHE A 175 -0.37 1.62 -6.30
C PHE A 175 -1.03 0.24 -6.23
N VAL A 176 -0.48 -0.68 -5.45
CA VAL A 176 -1.05 -2.03 -5.27
C VAL A 176 -1.13 -2.39 -3.81
N ARG A 177 -2.16 -3.14 -3.44
CA ARG A 177 -2.26 -3.77 -2.14
C ARG A 177 -1.78 -5.21 -2.23
N VAL A 178 -0.92 -5.63 -1.30
CA VAL A 178 -0.21 -6.91 -1.28
C VAL A 178 -0.31 -7.54 0.10
N TRP A 179 -0.56 -8.84 0.18
CA TRP A 179 -0.62 -9.57 1.43
C TRP A 179 0.66 -10.35 1.73
N MET A 180 1.07 -10.32 2.99
CA MET A 180 2.02 -11.27 3.55
C MET A 180 1.24 -12.39 4.24
N CYS A 181 1.25 -13.58 3.65
CA CYS A 181 0.46 -14.71 4.11
C CYS A 181 1.16 -16.04 3.83
N SER A 182 0.49 -17.17 4.10
CA SER A 182 1.14 -18.49 3.94
C SER A 182 1.51 -18.87 2.52
N TRP A 183 0.94 -18.23 1.53
CA TRP A 183 1.23 -18.50 0.11
C TRP A 183 1.86 -17.32 -0.63
N ASN A 184 2.03 -16.17 0.03
CA ASN A 184 2.64 -14.98 -0.54
C ASN A 184 3.52 -14.27 0.50
N PHE A 185 4.81 -14.22 0.27
CA PHE A 185 5.80 -13.69 1.21
C PHE A 185 5.65 -14.26 2.64
N PRO A 186 5.75 -15.61 2.80
CA PRO A 186 5.61 -16.27 4.11
C PRO A 186 6.87 -16.09 4.96
N ILE A 187 7.21 -14.86 5.31
CA ILE A 187 8.48 -14.46 5.94
C ILE A 187 8.73 -15.20 7.26
N ASP A 188 7.69 -15.31 8.10
CA ASP A 188 7.75 -15.92 9.43
C ASP A 188 7.40 -17.43 9.45
N ARG A 189 7.54 -18.10 8.31
CA ARG A 189 7.23 -19.53 8.15
C ARG A 189 8.40 -20.31 7.64
N GLN A 190 8.69 -21.44 8.28
CA GLN A 190 9.75 -22.36 7.88
C GLN A 190 9.25 -23.40 6.87
N ARG A 191 7.97 -23.79 6.94
CA ARG A 191 7.36 -24.87 6.14
C ARG A 191 5.84 -24.74 6.07
N HIS A 192 5.20 -25.60 5.29
CA HIS A 192 3.74 -25.63 5.09
C HIS A 192 3.21 -24.40 4.36
N PHE A 193 3.81 -24.09 3.24
CA PHE A 193 3.33 -23.07 2.31
C PHE A 193 2.22 -23.65 1.42
N ASN A 194 1.22 -22.85 1.07
CA ASN A 194 0.35 -23.16 -0.06
C ASN A 194 0.96 -22.55 -1.34
N ASN A 195 2.26 -22.74 -1.53
CA ASN A 195 3.02 -22.30 -2.70
C ASN A 195 4.36 -23.02 -2.74
N SER A 196 4.50 -23.99 -3.65
CA SER A 196 5.71 -24.81 -3.83
C SER A 196 6.93 -24.03 -4.37
N ARG A 197 6.75 -22.76 -4.71
CA ARG A 197 7.84 -21.87 -5.13
C ARG A 197 8.70 -21.42 -3.96
N TYR A 198 8.16 -21.43 -2.73
CA TYR A 198 8.94 -21.16 -1.53
C TYR A 198 9.61 -22.42 -1.01
N GLN A 199 10.83 -22.27 -0.50
CA GLN A 199 11.63 -23.37 0.01
C GLN A 199 11.50 -23.50 1.53
N GLU A 200 11.40 -24.72 2.03
CA GLU A 200 11.48 -24.98 3.47
C GLU A 200 12.86 -24.58 4.01
N SER A 201 12.88 -24.05 5.22
CA SER A 201 14.09 -23.62 5.92
C SER A 201 13.92 -23.84 7.42
N GLU A 202 15.03 -24.06 8.12
CA GLU A 202 15.06 -24.06 9.59
C GLU A 202 15.26 -22.63 10.15
N ASP A 203 15.57 -21.64 9.31
CA ASP A 203 15.72 -20.26 9.73
C ASP A 203 14.37 -19.67 10.16
N TYR A 204 14.41 -18.80 11.16
CA TYR A 204 13.20 -18.17 11.70
C TYR A 204 12.50 -17.30 10.66
N PHE A 205 13.28 -16.48 9.93
CA PHE A 205 12.80 -15.76 8.77
C PHE A 205 13.19 -16.51 7.49
N ASN A 206 12.20 -16.89 6.72
CA ASN A 206 12.41 -17.76 5.55
C ASN A 206 13.24 -17.06 4.46
N PRO A 207 14.43 -17.58 4.09
CA PRO A 207 15.31 -16.93 3.11
C PRO A 207 14.68 -16.82 1.71
N SER A 208 13.93 -17.83 1.27
CA SER A 208 13.29 -17.80 -0.06
C SER A 208 12.17 -16.75 -0.14
N ALA A 209 11.43 -16.57 0.94
CA ALA A 209 10.37 -15.55 1.03
C ALA A 209 10.97 -14.13 1.12
N THR A 210 12.03 -13.95 1.92
CA THR A 210 12.71 -12.65 2.03
C THR A 210 13.38 -12.24 0.73
N ALA A 211 14.06 -13.16 0.04
CA ALA A 211 14.66 -12.88 -1.26
C ALA A 211 13.60 -12.55 -2.33
N ARG A 212 12.43 -13.21 -2.27
CA ARG A 212 11.34 -12.88 -3.19
C ARG A 212 10.78 -11.48 -2.97
N LEU A 213 10.55 -11.08 -1.72
CA LEU A 213 10.07 -9.72 -1.42
C LEU A 213 11.13 -8.65 -1.76
N ASP A 214 12.42 -8.91 -1.52
CA ASP A 214 13.50 -8.04 -1.97
C ASP A 214 13.40 -7.78 -3.49
N HIS A 215 13.29 -8.85 -4.29
CA HIS A 215 13.18 -8.74 -5.75
C HIS A 215 11.92 -7.97 -6.19
N VAL A 216 10.77 -8.27 -5.58
CA VAL A 216 9.50 -7.65 -5.96
C VAL A 216 9.47 -6.16 -5.60
N LEU A 217 10.08 -5.75 -4.48
CA LEU A 217 10.23 -4.33 -4.15
C LEU A 217 11.21 -3.61 -5.09
N GLU A 218 12.31 -4.24 -5.46
CA GLU A 218 13.23 -3.68 -6.47
C GLU A 218 12.52 -3.50 -7.84
N LEU A 219 11.67 -4.44 -8.22
CA LEU A 219 10.83 -4.31 -9.41
C LEU A 219 9.82 -3.15 -9.28
N ALA A 220 9.17 -3.03 -8.12
CA ALA A 220 8.24 -1.94 -7.85
C ALA A 220 8.91 -0.56 -7.89
N GLU A 221 10.14 -0.44 -7.35
CA GLU A 221 10.96 0.78 -7.44
C GLU A 221 11.27 1.15 -8.90
N GLN A 222 11.65 0.16 -9.73
CA GLN A 222 11.91 0.37 -11.16
C GLN A 222 10.67 0.84 -11.93
N LEU A 223 9.49 0.39 -11.51
CA LEU A 223 8.20 0.69 -12.13
C LEU A 223 7.50 1.93 -11.55
N ASP A 224 8.04 2.54 -10.50
CA ASP A 224 7.41 3.60 -9.68
C ASP A 224 6.01 3.19 -9.17
N VAL A 225 5.86 1.94 -8.75
CA VAL A 225 4.66 1.39 -8.13
C VAL A 225 4.83 1.38 -6.61
N LYS A 226 3.81 1.83 -5.88
CA LYS A 226 3.78 1.83 -4.40
C LYS A 226 2.98 0.66 -3.87
N PHE A 227 3.38 0.14 -2.72
CA PHE A 227 2.73 -0.99 -2.06
C PHE A 227 2.03 -0.57 -0.77
N MET A 228 0.79 -0.99 -0.60
CA MET A 228 0.19 -1.19 0.71
C MET A 228 0.50 -2.62 1.12
N LEU A 229 1.42 -2.79 2.04
CA LEU A 229 1.88 -4.12 2.47
C LEU A 229 1.13 -4.56 3.73
N CYS A 230 0.24 -5.54 3.56
CA CYS A 230 -0.54 -6.10 4.66
C CYS A 230 0.27 -7.16 5.40
N MET A 231 0.61 -6.86 6.65
CA MET A 231 1.53 -7.62 7.49
C MET A 231 0.83 -8.57 8.47
N GLY A 232 -0.49 -8.69 8.39
CA GLY A 232 -1.28 -9.50 9.31
C GLY A 232 -0.99 -10.99 9.15
N PRO A 233 -0.96 -11.77 10.25
CA PRO A 233 -0.65 -13.19 10.21
C PRO A 233 -1.78 -14.05 9.60
N GLY A 234 -2.93 -13.45 9.30
CA GLY A 234 -4.12 -14.11 8.77
C GLY A 234 -4.93 -14.88 9.85
N ASN A 235 -6.11 -15.31 9.45
CA ASN A 235 -7.11 -15.85 10.37
C ASN A 235 -6.68 -17.12 11.13
N ALA A 236 -5.84 -17.97 10.54
CA ALA A 236 -5.50 -19.27 11.12
C ALA A 236 -4.63 -19.16 12.39
N ARG A 237 -3.96 -18.04 12.61
CA ARG A 237 -3.03 -17.82 13.73
C ARG A 237 -3.49 -16.75 14.72
N THR A 238 -4.68 -16.20 14.53
CA THR A 238 -5.15 -15.05 15.27
C THR A 238 -6.36 -15.42 16.12
N ASP A 239 -6.19 -15.54 17.41
CA ASP A 239 -7.23 -15.70 18.42
C ASP A 239 -7.12 -14.58 19.47
N ALA A 240 -7.93 -14.64 20.53
CA ALA A 240 -7.90 -13.61 21.58
C ALA A 240 -6.51 -13.47 22.23
N SER A 241 -5.75 -14.57 22.37
CA SER A 241 -4.42 -14.52 22.97
C SER A 241 -3.40 -13.77 22.11
N PHE A 242 -3.59 -13.71 20.80
CA PHE A 242 -2.75 -12.91 19.93
C PHE A 242 -2.77 -11.42 20.30
N PHE A 243 -3.93 -10.91 20.72
CA PHE A 243 -4.09 -9.49 21.07
C PHE A 243 -3.74 -9.18 22.52
N THR A 244 -3.81 -10.17 23.42
CA THR A 244 -3.69 -9.95 24.88
C THR A 244 -2.43 -10.51 25.51
N SER A 245 -1.81 -11.53 24.91
CA SER A 245 -0.59 -12.15 25.45
C SER A 245 0.65 -11.31 25.17
N GLU A 246 1.42 -10.98 26.20
CA GLU A 246 2.69 -10.26 26.04
C GLU A 246 3.70 -11.03 25.17
N GLU A 247 3.72 -12.36 25.27
CA GLU A 247 4.56 -13.19 24.41
C GLU A 247 4.17 -13.07 22.92
N ALA A 248 2.86 -13.07 22.61
CA ALA A 248 2.39 -12.90 21.24
C ALA A 248 2.69 -11.50 20.71
N LYS A 249 2.50 -10.48 21.53
CA LYS A 249 2.85 -9.08 21.20
C LYS A 249 4.36 -8.90 20.98
N ALA A 250 5.20 -9.50 21.84
CA ALA A 250 6.65 -9.45 21.69
C ALA A 250 7.11 -10.11 20.37
N ARG A 251 6.52 -11.26 20.01
CA ARG A 251 6.78 -11.90 18.71
C ARG A 251 6.37 -11.02 17.54
N TYR A 252 5.23 -10.36 17.64
CA TYR A 252 4.76 -9.47 16.56
C TYR A 252 5.63 -8.21 16.47
N ARG A 253 6.05 -7.62 17.59
CA ARG A 253 7.04 -6.51 17.59
C ARG A 253 8.36 -6.93 16.93
N ASN A 254 8.85 -8.14 17.21
CA ASN A 254 10.04 -8.68 16.54
C ASN A 254 9.85 -8.83 15.02
N TYR A 255 8.67 -9.28 14.59
CA TYR A 255 8.30 -9.38 13.18
C TYR A 255 8.24 -8.00 12.50
N LEU A 256 7.57 -7.01 13.12
CA LEU A 256 7.53 -5.64 12.63
C LEU A 256 8.93 -5.03 12.50
N ARG A 257 9.77 -5.24 13.52
CA ARG A 257 11.16 -4.77 13.52
C ARG A 257 11.95 -5.33 12.33
N TYR A 258 11.82 -6.62 12.06
CA TYR A 258 12.49 -7.24 10.91
C TYR A 258 12.01 -6.67 9.56
N ILE A 259 10.70 -6.50 9.40
CA ILE A 259 10.09 -5.94 8.19
C ILE A 259 10.58 -4.50 7.95
N VAL A 260 10.52 -3.66 8.97
CA VAL A 260 10.96 -2.26 8.86
C VAL A 260 12.46 -2.17 8.61
N ALA A 261 13.28 -2.95 9.33
CA ALA A 261 14.72 -2.96 9.15
C ALA A 261 15.14 -3.36 7.72
N ARG A 262 14.43 -4.34 7.14
CA ARG A 262 14.79 -4.88 5.83
C ARG A 262 14.18 -4.09 4.66
N TRP A 263 12.96 -3.59 4.78
CA TRP A 263 12.20 -3.00 3.68
C TRP A 263 11.72 -1.56 3.89
N GLY A 264 11.79 -1.03 5.11
CA GLY A 264 11.37 0.35 5.38
C GLY A 264 12.18 1.42 4.63
N TYR A 265 13.35 1.08 4.12
CA TYR A 265 14.16 1.96 3.28
C TYR A 265 13.49 2.30 1.94
N SER A 266 12.59 1.44 1.46
CA SER A 266 12.11 1.48 0.08
C SER A 266 11.07 2.59 -0.15
N PRO A 267 11.29 3.50 -1.13
CA PRO A 267 10.28 4.46 -1.52
C PRO A 267 9.06 3.81 -2.19
N SER A 268 9.10 2.50 -2.47
CA SER A 268 7.96 1.74 -2.95
C SER A 268 7.07 1.20 -1.84
N ILE A 269 7.45 1.29 -0.58
CA ILE A 269 6.48 1.14 0.51
C ILE A 269 5.64 2.42 0.57
N GLY A 270 4.37 2.31 0.24
CA GLY A 270 3.41 3.41 0.31
C GLY A 270 2.66 3.46 1.63
N LEU A 271 2.33 2.27 2.18
CA LEU A 271 1.59 2.09 3.43
C LEU A 271 1.94 0.77 4.11
N TRP A 272 1.94 0.77 5.44
CA TRP A 272 1.87 -0.44 6.26
C TRP A 272 0.41 -0.73 6.61
N GLU A 273 -0.07 -1.95 6.38
CA GLU A 273 -1.40 -2.40 6.80
C GLU A 273 -1.28 -3.53 7.83
N PHE A 274 -1.91 -3.39 9.00
CA PHE A 274 -1.83 -4.41 10.04
C PHE A 274 -2.63 -5.66 9.70
N PHE A 275 -3.90 -5.53 9.36
CA PHE A 275 -4.78 -6.66 9.10
C PHE A 275 -5.67 -6.44 7.91
N ASN A 276 -5.94 -7.53 7.20
CA ASN A 276 -7.08 -7.65 6.31
C ASN A 276 -8.32 -7.99 7.14
N GLU A 277 -9.36 -7.13 7.06
CA GLU A 277 -10.69 -7.41 7.60
C GLU A 277 -10.71 -7.89 9.05
N ILE A 278 -10.16 -7.08 9.96
CA ILE A 278 -10.01 -7.43 11.38
C ILE A 278 -11.35 -7.77 12.06
N ASP A 279 -12.48 -7.23 11.58
CA ASP A 279 -13.81 -7.57 12.06
C ASP A 279 -14.19 -9.04 11.77
N ASN A 280 -13.70 -9.62 10.67
CA ASN A 280 -13.87 -11.04 10.39
C ASN A 280 -13.04 -11.93 11.34
N ILE A 281 -11.88 -11.43 11.78
CA ILE A 281 -11.10 -12.10 12.83
C ILE A 281 -11.83 -12.00 14.18
N GLN A 282 -12.34 -10.81 14.53
CA GLN A 282 -13.11 -10.58 15.75
C GLN A 282 -14.28 -11.55 15.90
N PHE A 283 -15.05 -11.73 14.84
CA PHE A 283 -16.27 -12.55 14.84
C PHE A 283 -16.10 -13.96 14.26
N ARG A 284 -14.87 -14.46 14.12
CA ARG A 284 -14.63 -15.83 13.63
C ARG A 284 -15.33 -16.89 14.48
N ASP A 285 -15.33 -16.76 15.80
CA ASP A 285 -16.26 -17.42 16.68
C ASP A 285 -17.36 -16.43 17.09
N ALA A 286 -18.48 -16.45 16.35
CA ALA A 286 -19.59 -15.54 16.60
C ALA A 286 -20.25 -15.71 17.98
N LYS A 287 -20.01 -16.84 18.68
CA LYS A 287 -20.53 -17.09 20.04
C LYS A 287 -19.62 -16.48 21.10
N ASN A 288 -18.33 -16.37 20.81
CA ASN A 288 -17.32 -15.81 21.69
C ASN A 288 -16.42 -14.85 20.88
N PRO A 289 -16.94 -13.70 20.45
CA PRO A 289 -16.16 -12.75 19.69
C PRO A 289 -15.02 -12.19 20.55
N ILE A 290 -13.91 -11.86 19.90
CA ILE A 290 -12.81 -11.18 20.59
C ILE A 290 -13.31 -9.78 21.01
N PRO A 291 -13.10 -9.35 22.27
CA PRO A 291 -13.50 -8.02 22.71
C PRO A 291 -12.92 -6.93 21.80
N ALA A 292 -13.71 -5.95 21.41
CA ALA A 292 -13.26 -4.85 20.55
C ALA A 292 -12.15 -4.05 21.22
N GLU A 293 -12.24 -3.84 22.52
CA GLU A 293 -11.26 -3.15 23.34
C GLU A 293 -9.86 -3.80 23.31
N ASP A 294 -9.79 -5.14 23.26
CA ASP A 294 -8.50 -5.86 23.16
C ASP A 294 -7.84 -5.63 21.81
N ILE A 295 -8.65 -5.66 20.73
CA ILE A 295 -8.17 -5.39 19.37
C ILE A 295 -7.71 -3.94 19.23
N VAL A 296 -8.46 -2.99 19.76
CA VAL A 296 -8.11 -1.55 19.71
C VAL A 296 -6.86 -1.25 20.54
N ALA A 297 -6.76 -1.82 21.75
CA ALA A 297 -5.58 -1.67 22.59
C ALA A 297 -4.33 -2.22 21.90
N TRP A 298 -4.43 -3.39 21.26
CA TRP A 298 -3.36 -3.98 20.46
C TRP A 298 -2.95 -3.08 19.29
N HIS A 299 -3.90 -2.55 18.52
CA HIS A 299 -3.59 -1.66 17.40
C HIS A 299 -2.93 -0.37 17.89
N THR A 300 -3.38 0.17 19.01
CA THR A 300 -2.77 1.36 19.63
C THR A 300 -1.32 1.11 19.99
N GLU A 301 -1.03 -0.03 20.66
CA GLU A 301 0.33 -0.39 21.06
C GLU A 301 1.23 -0.67 19.85
N MET A 302 0.74 -1.48 18.89
CA MET A 302 1.55 -1.87 17.72
C MET A 302 1.77 -0.72 16.75
N ALA A 303 0.80 0.19 16.59
CA ALA A 303 0.97 1.38 15.75
C ALA A 303 2.00 2.34 16.35
N ALA A 304 1.93 2.59 17.66
CA ALA A 304 2.94 3.39 18.36
C ALA A 304 4.34 2.77 18.25
N TYR A 305 4.45 1.44 18.42
CA TYR A 305 5.71 0.72 18.24
C TYR A 305 6.23 0.84 16.80
N LEU A 306 5.39 0.60 15.79
CA LEU A 306 5.77 0.71 14.38
C LEU A 306 6.28 2.11 14.05
N LYS A 307 5.57 3.15 14.49
CA LYS A 307 5.99 4.55 14.33
C LYS A 307 7.32 4.87 15.02
N SER A 308 7.62 4.21 16.13
CA SER A 308 8.88 4.42 16.86
C SER A 308 10.11 3.84 16.19
N ILE A 309 9.94 2.81 15.35
CA ILE A 309 11.05 2.12 14.66
C ILE A 309 11.15 2.46 13.17
N ASP A 310 10.10 3.02 12.57
CA ASP A 310 10.09 3.44 11.16
C ASP A 310 10.57 4.89 11.04
N VAL A 311 11.86 5.07 10.86
CA VAL A 311 12.49 6.40 10.76
C VAL A 311 12.04 7.20 9.54
N PHE A 312 11.44 6.55 8.55
CA PHE A 312 10.94 7.16 7.32
C PHE A 312 9.52 7.69 7.45
N GLY A 313 8.76 7.20 8.45
CA GLY A 313 7.44 7.71 8.76
C GLY A 313 6.36 7.32 7.74
N HIS A 314 6.41 6.09 7.22
CA HIS A 314 5.36 5.60 6.33
C HIS A 314 3.98 5.66 6.99
N PRO A 315 2.92 5.93 6.22
CA PRO A 315 1.55 5.88 6.73
C PRO A 315 1.14 4.46 7.15
N VAL A 316 0.23 4.37 8.11
CA VAL A 316 -0.26 3.11 8.69
C VAL A 316 -1.77 3.02 8.55
N THR A 317 -2.27 1.82 8.23
CA THR A 317 -3.69 1.49 8.14
C THR A 317 -4.01 0.10 8.68
N THR A 318 -5.27 -0.22 8.79
CA THR A 318 -5.84 -1.57 9.00
C THR A 318 -7.24 -1.59 8.39
N SER A 319 -7.72 -2.74 7.89
CA SER A 319 -9.01 -2.78 7.22
C SER A 319 -10.10 -3.48 8.03
N ILE A 320 -11.33 -3.06 7.78
CA ILE A 320 -12.56 -3.74 8.16
C ILE A 320 -13.33 -4.14 6.89
N SER A 321 -14.13 -5.21 6.99
CA SER A 321 -15.04 -5.60 5.89
C SER A 321 -16.35 -4.80 5.96
N HIS A 322 -17.26 -5.17 6.82
CA HIS A 322 -18.60 -4.57 6.88
C HIS A 322 -19.06 -4.19 8.29
N ARG A 323 -18.34 -4.62 9.34
CA ARG A 323 -18.68 -4.30 10.74
C ARG A 323 -17.68 -3.30 11.28
N ASP A 324 -18.19 -2.16 11.71
CA ASP A 324 -17.37 -1.19 12.41
C ASP A 324 -16.95 -1.74 13.78
N LEU A 325 -15.68 -1.61 14.08
CA LEU A 325 -15.10 -1.98 15.37
C LEU A 325 -14.91 -0.70 16.18
N ALA A 326 -15.68 -0.59 17.28
CA ALA A 326 -15.72 0.63 18.08
C ALA A 326 -14.33 1.06 18.56
N GLY A 327 -13.93 2.27 18.23
CA GLY A 327 -12.64 2.87 18.60
C GLY A 327 -11.49 2.62 17.61
N LEU A 328 -11.63 1.68 16.66
CA LEU A 328 -10.54 1.37 15.74
C LEU A 328 -10.17 2.55 14.82
N ASN A 329 -11.17 3.24 14.30
CA ASN A 329 -10.97 4.39 13.41
C ASN A 329 -10.33 5.60 14.12
N ASP A 330 -10.31 5.62 15.45
CA ASP A 330 -9.80 6.72 16.28
C ASP A 330 -8.41 6.43 16.86
N VAL A 331 -7.80 5.28 16.56
CA VAL A 331 -6.43 4.95 17.01
C VAL A 331 -5.44 5.99 16.47
N PRO A 332 -4.69 6.72 17.33
CA PRO A 332 -3.93 7.91 16.92
C PRO A 332 -2.91 7.67 15.80
N ASP A 333 -2.14 6.58 15.90
CA ASP A 333 -1.04 6.26 15.00
C ASP A 333 -1.45 5.42 13.78
N ILE A 334 -2.76 5.24 13.56
CA ILE A 334 -3.33 4.81 12.28
C ILE A 334 -3.66 6.07 11.49
N ASP A 335 -2.93 6.31 10.41
CA ASP A 335 -3.01 7.54 9.62
C ASP A 335 -4.23 7.59 8.69
N LEU A 336 -4.62 6.43 8.14
CA LEU A 336 -5.73 6.26 7.22
C LEU A 336 -6.64 5.14 7.70
N ASN A 337 -7.95 5.39 7.64
CA ASN A 337 -8.95 4.36 7.89
C ASN A 337 -9.30 3.63 6.59
N GLN A 338 -9.69 2.35 6.67
CA GLN A 338 -9.93 1.52 5.52
C GLN A 338 -11.14 0.59 5.70
N LYS A 339 -11.96 0.50 4.65
CA LYS A 339 -13.12 -0.41 4.59
C LYS A 339 -13.20 -1.09 3.23
N HIS A 340 -13.86 -2.26 3.20
CA HIS A 340 -14.17 -2.98 1.97
C HIS A 340 -15.66 -2.84 1.63
N ILE A 341 -15.98 -2.73 0.34
CA ILE A 341 -17.35 -2.54 -0.13
C ILE A 341 -17.64 -3.50 -1.28
N TYR A 342 -18.50 -4.48 -1.01
CA TYR A 342 -18.99 -5.41 -2.03
C TYR A 342 -20.49 -5.23 -2.26
N ARG A 343 -20.96 -5.41 -3.48
CA ARG A 343 -22.38 -5.30 -3.89
C ARG A 343 -23.02 -3.92 -3.72
N ALA A 344 -22.24 -2.93 -3.31
CA ALA A 344 -22.72 -1.58 -3.00
C ALA A 344 -21.74 -0.50 -3.49
N THR A 345 -21.10 -0.67 -4.65
CA THR A 345 -20.10 0.26 -5.21
C THR A 345 -20.61 1.69 -5.33
N SER A 346 -21.91 1.89 -5.57
CA SER A 346 -22.54 3.21 -5.55
C SER A 346 -22.46 3.94 -4.19
N SER A 347 -22.23 3.22 -3.09
CA SER A 347 -22.06 3.81 -1.76
C SER A 347 -20.66 4.39 -1.51
N ILE A 348 -19.67 4.10 -2.37
CA ILE A 348 -18.27 4.50 -2.17
C ILE A 348 -18.12 5.99 -1.86
N PRO A 349 -18.65 6.93 -2.68
CA PRO A 349 -18.46 8.37 -2.40
C PRO A 349 -19.04 8.79 -1.06
N GLY A 350 -20.26 8.35 -0.75
CA GLY A 350 -20.93 8.66 0.52
C GLY A 350 -20.21 8.05 1.73
N THR A 351 -19.70 6.83 1.60
CA THR A 351 -18.93 6.15 2.65
C THR A 351 -17.65 6.92 2.95
N ILE A 352 -16.86 7.27 1.95
CA ILE A 352 -15.60 8.03 2.13
C ILE A 352 -15.89 9.33 2.89
N VAL A 353 -16.85 10.15 2.43
CA VAL A 353 -17.18 11.44 3.05
C VAL A 353 -17.70 11.28 4.48
N SER A 354 -18.55 10.29 4.75
CA SER A 354 -19.11 10.10 6.09
C SER A 354 -18.08 9.66 7.12
N TYR A 355 -17.18 8.76 6.77
CA TYR A 355 -16.12 8.30 7.68
C TYR A 355 -15.03 9.36 7.87
N GLU A 356 -14.63 10.07 6.80
CA GLU A 356 -13.73 11.21 6.90
C GLU A 356 -14.29 12.26 7.86
N THR A 357 -15.58 12.61 7.71
CA THR A 357 -16.25 13.58 8.57
C THR A 357 -16.33 13.11 10.02
N ALA A 358 -16.59 11.82 10.24
CA ALA A 358 -16.74 11.26 11.58
C ALA A 358 -15.41 11.16 12.35
N HIS A 359 -14.31 10.86 11.67
CA HIS A 359 -13.04 10.52 12.33
C HIS A 359 -11.90 11.49 12.01
N GLY A 360 -12.08 12.44 11.08
CA GLY A 360 -11.07 13.45 10.74
C GLY A 360 -9.80 12.89 10.11
N LYS A 361 -9.87 11.69 9.51
CA LYS A 361 -8.75 11.01 8.84
C LYS A 361 -9.10 10.66 7.40
N PRO A 362 -8.10 10.60 6.50
CA PRO A 362 -8.31 10.06 5.15
C PRO A 362 -8.95 8.67 5.21
N TYR A 363 -9.85 8.41 4.26
CA TYR A 363 -10.55 7.13 4.18
C TYR A 363 -10.31 6.48 2.83
N VAL A 364 -9.93 5.20 2.84
CA VAL A 364 -9.67 4.43 1.61
C VAL A 364 -10.59 3.21 1.53
N ILE A 365 -10.93 2.84 0.31
CA ILE A 365 -11.67 1.59 0.03
C ILE A 365 -10.65 0.57 -0.44
N GLY A 366 -10.25 -0.31 0.49
CA GLY A 366 -9.20 -1.31 0.26
C GLY A 366 -9.61 -2.46 -0.65
N GLU A 367 -10.91 -2.74 -0.70
CA GLU A 367 -11.48 -3.71 -1.63
C GLU A 367 -12.86 -3.26 -2.08
N PHE A 368 -13.16 -3.46 -3.34
CA PHE A 368 -14.52 -3.37 -3.85
C PHE A 368 -14.76 -4.33 -5.00
N SER A 369 -15.99 -4.76 -5.20
CA SER A 369 -16.48 -5.44 -6.40
C SER A 369 -17.99 -5.55 -6.40
N TYR A 370 -18.56 -5.83 -7.58
CA TYR A 370 -19.97 -6.17 -7.78
C TYR A 370 -20.38 -7.39 -6.95
N GLU A 371 -19.50 -8.41 -6.85
CA GLU A 371 -19.75 -9.64 -6.11
C GLU A 371 -18.51 -10.08 -5.32
N TRP A 372 -18.71 -10.62 -4.10
CA TRP A 372 -17.67 -11.21 -3.26
C TRP A 372 -17.68 -12.74 -3.26
N ASP A 373 -18.82 -13.34 -3.60
CA ASP A 373 -19.05 -14.78 -3.47
C ASP A 373 -18.46 -15.54 -4.68
N TRP A 374 -17.27 -16.07 -4.49
CA TRP A 374 -16.55 -16.85 -5.50
C TRP A 374 -17.23 -18.15 -5.92
N SER A 375 -18.26 -18.64 -5.17
CA SER A 375 -19.02 -19.82 -5.54
C SER A 375 -19.92 -19.57 -6.77
N LYS A 376 -20.21 -18.30 -7.07
CA LYS A 376 -20.97 -17.90 -8.25
C LYS A 376 -20.12 -17.94 -9.51
N ASN A 377 -20.78 -18.10 -10.64
CA ASN A 377 -20.15 -17.95 -11.94
C ASN A 377 -20.25 -16.48 -12.39
N PHE A 378 -19.13 -15.74 -12.37
CA PHE A 378 -19.11 -14.32 -12.73
C PHE A 378 -19.40 -14.09 -14.21
N ASP A 379 -19.21 -15.10 -15.08
CA ASP A 379 -19.54 -14.99 -16.51
C ASP A 379 -21.04 -14.81 -16.76
N ASP A 380 -21.89 -15.22 -15.79
CA ASP A 380 -23.35 -15.05 -15.87
C ASP A 380 -23.77 -13.55 -15.74
N PHE A 381 -22.87 -12.70 -15.19
CA PHE A 381 -23.05 -11.24 -15.01
C PHE A 381 -21.76 -10.44 -15.27
N ALA A 382 -21.01 -10.90 -16.24
CA ALA A 382 -19.68 -10.34 -16.54
C ALA A 382 -19.70 -8.86 -16.92
N GLU A 383 -20.75 -8.40 -17.64
CA GLU A 383 -20.89 -6.98 -17.97
C GLU A 383 -21.14 -6.09 -16.73
N ASP A 384 -21.85 -6.62 -15.73
CA ASP A 384 -22.06 -5.90 -14.47
C ASP A 384 -20.77 -5.81 -13.68
N MET A 385 -19.96 -6.87 -13.66
CA MET A 385 -18.60 -6.85 -13.07
C MET A 385 -17.73 -5.78 -13.75
N ASP A 386 -17.70 -5.75 -15.08
CA ASP A 386 -16.91 -4.80 -15.86
C ASP A 386 -17.35 -3.34 -15.63
N ARG A 387 -18.66 -3.09 -15.59
CA ARG A 387 -19.22 -1.76 -15.31
C ARG A 387 -18.90 -1.32 -13.89
N ASP A 388 -19.04 -2.23 -12.93
CA ASP A 388 -18.79 -1.96 -11.53
C ASP A 388 -17.31 -1.64 -11.27
N PHE A 389 -16.39 -2.41 -11.87
CA PHE A 389 -14.95 -2.14 -11.84
C PHE A 389 -14.65 -0.70 -12.30
N LYS A 390 -15.16 -0.30 -13.46
CA LYS A 390 -14.90 1.02 -14.06
C LYS A 390 -15.44 2.14 -13.17
N ARG A 391 -16.73 2.07 -12.80
CA ARG A 391 -17.35 3.15 -11.99
C ARG A 391 -16.72 3.30 -10.62
N GLY A 392 -16.32 2.21 -9.97
CA GLY A 392 -15.68 2.27 -8.65
C GLY A 392 -14.38 3.05 -8.65
N LEU A 393 -13.57 2.94 -9.70
CA LEU A 393 -12.36 3.74 -9.88
C LEU A 393 -12.67 5.24 -9.97
N TRP A 394 -13.70 5.63 -10.74
CA TRP A 394 -14.11 7.03 -10.88
C TRP A 394 -14.74 7.59 -9.62
N TYR A 395 -15.56 6.79 -8.93
CA TYR A 395 -16.15 7.21 -7.65
C TYR A 395 -15.08 7.58 -6.62
N GLY A 396 -14.01 6.81 -6.55
CA GLY A 396 -12.88 7.17 -5.71
C GLY A 396 -12.07 8.34 -6.24
N LEU A 397 -11.76 8.38 -7.57
CA LEU A 397 -11.00 9.50 -8.12
C LEU A 397 -11.68 10.85 -7.89
N LEU A 398 -13.00 10.89 -7.84
CA LEU A 398 -13.78 12.10 -7.61
C LEU A 398 -14.29 12.24 -6.17
N SER A 399 -13.71 11.50 -5.24
CA SER A 399 -13.97 11.56 -3.80
C SER A 399 -12.70 11.94 -3.01
N PRO A 400 -12.83 12.45 -1.76
CA PRO A 400 -11.69 12.82 -0.92
C PRO A 400 -10.96 11.58 -0.38
N THR A 401 -10.24 10.90 -1.26
CA THR A 401 -9.37 9.76 -0.92
C THR A 401 -8.03 9.86 -1.63
N PRO A 402 -6.91 9.53 -0.96
CA PRO A 402 -5.58 9.62 -1.58
C PRO A 402 -5.27 8.44 -2.53
N ILE A 403 -6.11 7.39 -2.51
CA ILE A 403 -5.97 6.19 -3.33
C ILE A 403 -7.34 5.88 -3.94
N THR A 404 -7.41 5.59 -5.25
CA THR A 404 -8.64 5.08 -5.85
C THR A 404 -9.04 3.76 -5.17
N PRO A 405 -10.34 3.45 -5.05
CA PRO A 405 -10.76 2.14 -4.58
C PRO A 405 -10.04 1.02 -5.32
N MET A 406 -9.63 -0.01 -4.58
CA MET A 406 -8.88 -1.13 -5.12
C MET A 406 -9.85 -2.25 -5.47
N SER A 407 -9.96 -2.57 -6.76
CA SER A 407 -10.79 -3.67 -7.21
C SER A 407 -10.27 -4.99 -6.64
N TRP A 408 -11.21 -5.89 -6.23
CA TRP A 408 -10.90 -7.29 -5.98
C TRP A 408 -11.03 -8.09 -7.29
N TRP A 409 -10.66 -9.32 -7.33
CA TRP A 409 -10.72 -10.19 -8.52
C TRP A 409 -9.80 -9.74 -9.66
N TRP A 410 -8.60 -9.24 -9.35
CA TRP A 410 -7.62 -8.75 -10.33
C TRP A 410 -7.36 -9.76 -11.46
N GLU A 411 -7.32 -11.06 -11.17
CA GLU A 411 -7.12 -12.11 -12.17
C GLU A 411 -8.28 -12.20 -13.15
N TYR A 412 -9.50 -12.05 -12.65
CA TYR A 412 -10.70 -12.05 -13.48
C TYR A 412 -10.71 -10.86 -14.43
N PHE A 413 -10.40 -9.68 -13.94
CA PHE A 413 -10.37 -8.47 -14.75
C PHE A 413 -9.18 -8.45 -15.71
N ASP A 414 -8.01 -8.97 -15.33
CA ASP A 414 -6.86 -9.13 -16.22
C ASP A 414 -7.21 -10.08 -17.40
N ASN A 415 -7.80 -11.24 -17.12
CA ASN A 415 -8.26 -12.18 -18.14
C ASN A 415 -9.32 -11.59 -19.09
N ARG A 416 -10.12 -10.67 -18.62
CA ARG A 416 -11.11 -9.94 -19.42
C ARG A 416 -10.52 -8.73 -20.18
N GLY A 417 -9.24 -8.46 -20.00
CA GLY A 417 -8.54 -7.35 -20.68
C GLY A 417 -8.92 -5.97 -20.17
N LEU A 418 -9.31 -5.83 -18.89
CA LEU A 418 -9.70 -4.55 -18.31
C LEU A 418 -8.54 -3.73 -17.76
N VAL A 419 -7.38 -4.31 -17.50
CA VAL A 419 -6.20 -3.61 -16.98
C VAL A 419 -5.86 -2.34 -17.79
N PRO A 420 -5.92 -2.31 -19.14
CA PRO A 420 -5.68 -1.08 -19.90
C PRO A 420 -6.61 0.09 -19.57
N TYR A 421 -7.75 -0.14 -18.92
CA TYR A 421 -8.68 0.92 -18.52
C TYR A 421 -8.08 1.89 -17.49
N PHE A 422 -7.11 1.44 -16.68
CA PHE A 422 -6.38 2.30 -15.74
C PHE A 422 -5.73 3.52 -16.39
N ARG A 423 -5.42 3.48 -17.72
CA ARG A 423 -4.88 4.63 -18.47
C ARG A 423 -5.82 5.83 -18.42
N ASN A 424 -7.11 5.60 -18.49
CA ASN A 424 -8.12 6.66 -18.40
C ASN A 424 -8.08 7.34 -17.04
N VAL A 425 -8.08 6.55 -15.99
CA VAL A 425 -8.06 7.01 -14.60
C VAL A 425 -6.75 7.77 -14.31
N ARG A 426 -5.61 7.20 -14.74
CA ARG A 426 -4.30 7.83 -14.58
C ARG A 426 -4.18 9.15 -15.34
N TYR A 427 -4.66 9.17 -16.59
CA TYR A 427 -4.63 10.38 -17.41
C TYR A 427 -5.40 11.54 -16.75
N ILE A 428 -6.57 11.28 -16.20
CA ILE A 428 -7.35 12.31 -15.49
C ILE A 428 -6.73 12.63 -14.14
N SER A 429 -6.28 11.64 -13.36
CA SER A 429 -5.60 11.85 -12.08
C SER A 429 -4.38 12.79 -12.21
N ASP A 430 -3.52 12.56 -13.19
CA ASP A 430 -2.35 13.39 -13.44
C ASP A 430 -2.73 14.84 -13.80
N ARG A 431 -3.82 15.02 -14.56
CA ARG A 431 -4.35 16.35 -14.88
C ARG A 431 -4.94 17.04 -13.64
N MET A 432 -5.69 16.30 -12.81
CA MET A 432 -6.21 16.82 -11.54
C MET A 432 -5.07 17.27 -10.62
N LEU A 433 -4.03 16.46 -10.45
CA LEU A 433 -2.84 16.81 -9.66
C LEU A 433 -2.13 18.05 -10.22
N LYS A 434 -1.89 18.08 -11.54
CA LYS A 434 -1.23 19.22 -12.21
C LYS A 434 -2.01 20.53 -12.05
N ASN A 435 -3.32 20.48 -12.21
CA ASN A 435 -4.19 21.65 -12.21
C ASN A 435 -4.55 22.11 -10.79
N GLY A 436 -4.77 21.18 -9.88
CA GLY A 436 -5.14 21.43 -8.49
C GLY A 436 -3.96 21.66 -7.56
N LYS A 437 -2.77 21.17 -7.92
CA LYS A 437 -1.57 21.22 -7.07
C LYS A 437 -1.83 20.67 -5.65
N GLY A 438 -2.65 19.60 -5.57
CA GLY A 438 -3.06 18.99 -4.30
C GLY A 438 -4.32 19.64 -3.67
N SER A 439 -4.89 20.70 -4.25
CA SER A 439 -6.15 21.30 -3.80
C SER A 439 -7.31 20.81 -4.65
N PHE A 440 -8.31 20.21 -3.99
CA PHE A 440 -9.49 19.61 -4.60
C PHE A 440 -10.73 20.04 -3.83
N GLU A 441 -11.78 20.46 -4.54
CA GLU A 441 -13.03 20.92 -3.95
C GLU A 441 -14.21 20.23 -4.62
N PRO A 442 -15.09 19.51 -3.90
CA PRO A 442 -16.31 18.96 -4.46
C PRO A 442 -17.19 20.08 -5.03
N VAL A 443 -17.80 19.82 -6.19
CA VAL A 443 -18.74 20.72 -6.86
C VAL A 443 -20.06 19.98 -7.03
N LYS A 444 -21.18 20.67 -6.78
CA LYS A 444 -22.51 20.07 -6.96
C LYS A 444 -22.76 19.80 -8.45
N ALA A 445 -23.21 18.58 -8.76
CA ALA A 445 -23.62 18.17 -10.09
C ALA A 445 -24.90 17.31 -10.00
N GLU A 446 -25.72 17.35 -11.06
CA GLU A 446 -26.98 16.60 -11.13
C GLU A 446 -27.17 16.11 -12.58
N ALA A 447 -27.61 14.87 -12.75
CA ALA A 447 -27.76 14.22 -14.05
C ALA A 447 -29.05 13.37 -14.14
N GLY A 448 -30.22 13.99 -13.98
CA GLY A 448 -31.52 13.32 -14.19
C GLY A 448 -31.74 12.06 -13.33
N GLY A 449 -31.16 11.99 -12.14
CA GLY A 449 -31.23 10.83 -11.24
C GLY A 449 -30.09 9.84 -11.38
N ALA A 450 -29.22 9.99 -12.40
CA ALA A 450 -27.96 9.26 -12.52
C ALA A 450 -26.90 9.74 -11.51
N ASP A 451 -25.88 8.96 -11.27
CA ASP A 451 -24.75 9.36 -10.44
C ASP A 451 -23.93 10.45 -11.15
N ALA A 452 -23.74 11.58 -10.49
CA ALA A 452 -22.94 12.68 -10.98
C ALA A 452 -21.98 13.18 -9.88
N LEU A 453 -20.69 13.15 -10.16
CA LEU A 453 -19.63 13.57 -9.25
C LEU A 453 -18.77 14.63 -9.93
N ALA A 454 -18.53 15.76 -9.27
CA ALA A 454 -17.67 16.79 -9.81
C ALA A 454 -16.68 17.32 -8.78
N VAL A 455 -15.46 17.61 -9.25
CA VAL A 455 -14.36 18.10 -8.42
C VAL A 455 -13.64 19.23 -9.14
N ARG A 456 -13.48 20.35 -8.43
CA ARG A 456 -12.68 21.49 -8.86
C ARG A 456 -11.21 21.28 -8.51
N CYS A 457 -10.36 21.45 -9.51
CA CYS A 457 -8.91 21.41 -9.41
C CYS A 457 -8.34 22.70 -10.01
N GLY A 458 -8.10 23.71 -9.18
CA GLY A 458 -7.74 25.04 -9.64
C GLY A 458 -8.85 25.69 -10.48
N LYS A 459 -8.59 25.97 -11.77
CA LYS A 459 -9.59 26.51 -12.71
C LYS A 459 -10.38 25.45 -13.47
N HIS A 460 -10.06 24.20 -13.29
CA HIS A 460 -10.67 23.08 -13.99
C HIS A 460 -11.68 22.38 -13.09
N VAL A 461 -12.80 21.93 -13.67
CA VAL A 461 -13.76 21.05 -12.99
C VAL A 461 -13.83 19.76 -13.77
N TYR A 462 -13.62 18.63 -13.08
CA TYR A 462 -13.79 17.30 -13.63
C TYR A 462 -15.14 16.77 -13.19
N LEU A 463 -15.96 16.37 -14.15
CA LEU A 463 -17.33 15.89 -13.95
C LEU A 463 -17.46 14.49 -14.52
N TYR A 464 -17.82 13.52 -13.70
CA TYR A 464 -18.13 12.16 -14.09
C TYR A 464 -19.63 11.90 -13.94
N VAL A 465 -20.22 11.23 -14.91
CA VAL A 465 -21.62 10.81 -14.92
C VAL A 465 -21.67 9.33 -15.22
N TYR A 466 -22.38 8.58 -14.41
CA TYR A 466 -22.69 7.16 -14.66
C TYR A 466 -24.21 6.96 -14.61
N ASN A 467 -24.78 6.44 -15.68
CA ASN A 467 -26.21 6.18 -15.74
C ASN A 467 -26.55 4.86 -15.04
N ASN A 468 -26.91 4.95 -13.77
CA ASN A 468 -27.41 3.85 -12.95
C ASN A 468 -28.94 3.74 -12.94
N THR A 469 -29.64 4.47 -13.82
CA THR A 469 -31.10 4.44 -13.98
C THR A 469 -31.53 3.51 -15.12
N ASP A 470 -32.83 3.26 -15.24
CA ASP A 470 -33.41 2.45 -16.31
C ASP A 470 -33.79 3.27 -17.57
N ALA A 471 -33.51 4.59 -17.58
CA ALA A 471 -33.86 5.51 -18.65
C ALA A 471 -32.62 6.20 -19.24
N VAL A 472 -32.72 6.67 -20.46
CA VAL A 472 -31.67 7.47 -21.10
C VAL A 472 -31.49 8.79 -20.34
N VAL A 473 -30.24 9.13 -20.02
CA VAL A 473 -29.87 10.42 -19.40
C VAL A 473 -29.39 11.37 -20.50
N GLU A 474 -30.11 12.48 -20.69
CA GLU A 474 -29.83 13.42 -21.78
C GLU A 474 -29.14 14.70 -21.32
N ASN A 475 -29.25 15.06 -20.05
CA ASN A 475 -28.77 16.33 -19.53
C ASN A 475 -28.02 16.16 -18.21
N VAL A 476 -26.95 16.95 -18.06
CA VAL A 476 -26.22 17.09 -16.81
C VAL A 476 -26.04 18.59 -16.50
N SER A 477 -26.16 18.94 -15.23
CA SER A 477 -25.85 20.27 -14.73
C SER A 477 -24.73 20.20 -13.69
N VAL A 478 -23.94 21.27 -13.63
CA VAL A 478 -22.87 21.43 -12.64
C VAL A 478 -22.86 22.86 -12.15
N ASP A 479 -22.73 23.04 -10.83
CA ASP A 479 -22.77 24.36 -10.18
C ASP A 479 -21.43 25.09 -10.36
N THR A 480 -21.12 25.44 -11.61
CA THR A 480 -19.95 26.23 -11.99
C THR A 480 -20.13 26.86 -13.36
N SER A 481 -19.57 28.04 -13.57
CA SER A 481 -19.46 28.64 -14.89
C SER A 481 -18.19 28.16 -15.60
N PHE A 482 -18.29 27.88 -16.88
CA PHE A 482 -17.16 27.48 -17.72
C PHE A 482 -17.31 28.02 -19.14
N SER A 483 -16.18 28.19 -19.81
CA SER A 483 -16.14 28.73 -21.18
C SER A 483 -15.81 27.68 -22.24
N ARG A 484 -15.25 26.56 -21.82
CA ARG A 484 -14.85 25.43 -22.66
C ARG A 484 -15.18 24.13 -21.96
N ALA A 485 -15.55 23.12 -22.75
CA ALA A 485 -15.80 21.78 -22.28
C ALA A 485 -15.07 20.75 -23.16
N TYR A 486 -14.59 19.71 -22.54
CA TYR A 486 -13.95 18.57 -23.17
C TYR A 486 -14.54 17.29 -22.60
N THR A 487 -14.67 16.26 -23.42
CA THR A 487 -15.10 14.92 -22.98
C THR A 487 -13.97 13.92 -23.15
N LEU A 488 -13.88 12.95 -22.26
CA LEU A 488 -12.91 11.88 -22.33
C LEU A 488 -13.30 10.86 -23.42
N ASP A 489 -12.37 10.59 -24.31
CA ASP A 489 -12.41 9.43 -25.20
C ASP A 489 -11.75 8.25 -24.46
N PHE A 490 -12.58 7.33 -23.97
CA PHE A 490 -12.12 6.19 -23.14
C PHE A 490 -11.27 5.18 -23.91
N GLU A 491 -11.41 5.11 -25.26
CA GLU A 491 -10.58 4.22 -26.07
C GLU A 491 -9.17 4.77 -26.25
N LYS A 492 -9.05 6.11 -26.36
CA LYS A 492 -7.77 6.79 -26.62
C LYS A 492 -7.11 7.38 -25.38
N SER A 493 -7.80 7.34 -24.24
CA SER A 493 -7.38 8.01 -23.01
C SER A 493 -6.97 9.47 -23.26
N SER A 494 -7.84 10.22 -23.94
CA SER A 494 -7.58 11.60 -24.34
C SER A 494 -8.83 12.46 -24.33
N LEU A 495 -8.68 13.74 -24.04
CA LEU A 495 -9.77 14.72 -24.05
C LEU A 495 -9.99 15.29 -25.45
N ARG A 496 -11.25 15.40 -25.87
CA ARG A 496 -11.68 16.05 -27.11
C ARG A 496 -12.68 17.18 -26.79
N PRO A 497 -12.67 18.30 -27.54
CA PRO A 497 -13.65 19.36 -27.37
C PRO A 497 -15.08 18.84 -27.52
N CYS A 498 -16.00 19.35 -26.70
CA CYS A 498 -17.43 19.08 -26.82
C CYS A 498 -18.27 20.35 -26.61
N SER A 499 -19.60 20.22 -26.79
CA SER A 499 -20.55 21.31 -26.57
C SER A 499 -20.56 21.76 -25.10
N LYS A 500 -20.77 23.06 -24.87
CA LYS A 500 -20.93 23.65 -23.54
C LYS A 500 -22.28 23.29 -22.89
N GLU A 501 -23.27 22.91 -23.68
CA GLU A 501 -24.56 22.48 -23.16
C GLU A 501 -24.47 21.11 -22.49
N LEU A 502 -23.31 20.45 -22.52
CA LEU A 502 -23.07 19.12 -21.95
C LEU A 502 -24.18 18.12 -22.31
N GLN A 503 -24.61 18.16 -23.59
CA GLN A 503 -25.62 17.21 -24.08
C GLN A 503 -25.07 15.79 -23.97
N LEU A 504 -25.83 14.92 -23.35
CA LEU A 504 -25.57 13.51 -23.17
C LEU A 504 -26.61 12.69 -23.94
N SER A 505 -26.29 11.45 -24.18
CA SER A 505 -27.25 10.40 -24.52
C SER A 505 -26.67 9.12 -23.95
N LEU A 506 -26.78 8.98 -22.61
CA LEU A 506 -26.25 7.82 -21.89
C LEU A 506 -27.37 6.81 -21.67
N GLU A 507 -27.24 5.67 -22.32
CA GLU A 507 -28.05 4.49 -22.02
C GLU A 507 -27.74 3.97 -20.60
N PRO A 508 -28.62 3.16 -20.01
CA PRO A 508 -28.36 2.49 -18.73
C PRO A 508 -27.00 1.78 -18.72
N GLY A 509 -26.20 2.01 -17.67
CA GLY A 509 -24.86 1.44 -17.51
C GLY A 509 -23.75 2.14 -18.28
N GLN A 510 -24.04 3.21 -19.02
CA GLN A 510 -23.02 4.01 -19.71
C GLN A 510 -22.46 5.15 -18.83
N GLU A 511 -21.29 5.62 -19.21
CA GLU A 511 -20.55 6.64 -18.48
C GLU A 511 -20.04 7.77 -19.39
N ALA A 512 -19.83 8.94 -18.81
CA ALA A 512 -19.15 10.07 -19.45
C ALA A 512 -18.27 10.82 -18.45
N LEU A 513 -17.18 11.38 -18.93
CA LEU A 513 -16.32 12.26 -18.15
C LEU A 513 -16.00 13.53 -18.91
N PHE A 514 -16.10 14.66 -18.21
CA PHE A 514 -15.84 15.98 -18.77
C PHE A 514 -14.75 16.71 -17.98
N GLU A 515 -13.99 17.53 -18.69
CA GLU A 515 -13.16 18.59 -18.12
C GLU A 515 -13.71 19.94 -18.57
N LEU A 516 -14.04 20.81 -17.61
CA LEU A 516 -14.68 22.11 -17.81
C LEU A 516 -13.69 23.22 -17.40
N LEU A 517 -13.56 24.30 -18.25
CA LEU A 517 -12.67 25.44 -18.03
C LEU A 517 -13.39 26.78 -18.17
#